data_7d3991de8e1fb43af04ab23e6a3614a9
#
_entry.id   7d3991de8e1fb43af04ab23e6a3614a9
#
_cell.length_a   1.000
_cell.length_b   1.000
_cell.length_c   1.000
_cell.angle_alpha   90.00
_cell.angle_beta   90.00
_cell.angle_gamma   90.00
#
_symmetry.space_group_name_H-M   'P 1'
#
loop_
_entity.id
_entity.type
_entity.pdbx_description
1 polymer ?
#
loop_
_entity_poly.entity_id
_entity_poly.type
_entity_poly.pdbx_seq_one_letter_code
_entity_poly.pdbx_strand_id
1 'polypeptide(L)'
;MQFEDQPVVLIAGPTASGKSALALAIAHEFAGQVINADAMQVYDVLQVLSARPSVPDMQGLPHVLYGHVPPAEAYSVAGWVKDIRKILAQQGPMPVIVGGTGLYFMAAEQGLAEVPEPDPAIRAHYRQRSAESLYEELLKRDAAEAERLRPSDTQRLSRALEVLESTGRSLGDFQREAHAHALLKGRRVIRIYLEPPRDQLYSRINMRFSQMLTQGGMEEAQELLKLGLDPQLPAMKAIGVPELASYFAGNMRLEEVENAAQQATRHYAKRQMTWARRNMIAWEFHIAQFSESISREIFAFIRNKG
;
A
#
# COMPACT_ATOMS: atom_id res chain seq x y z
N MET A 1 -20.71 -10.27 23.22
CA MET A 1 -19.53 -9.37 23.04
C MET A 1 -20.05 -8.14 22.35
N GLN A 2 -19.96 -6.97 22.95
CA GLN A 2 -20.36 -5.72 22.30
C GLN A 2 -19.36 -5.45 21.15
N PHE A 3 -19.82 -4.93 20.02
CA PHE A 3 -19.01 -4.72 18.82
C PHE A 3 -17.81 -3.77 19.04
N GLU A 4 -17.84 -2.96 20.10
CA GLU A 4 -16.73 -2.08 20.51
C GLU A 4 -15.50 -2.84 21.05
N ASP A 5 -15.67 -4.11 21.46
CA ASP A 5 -14.60 -4.96 22.00
C ASP A 5 -13.90 -5.82 20.95
N GLN A 6 -14.37 -5.83 19.69
CA GLN A 6 -13.71 -6.62 18.65
C GLN A 6 -12.37 -6.00 18.24
N PRO A 7 -11.27 -6.79 18.21
CA PRO A 7 -9.99 -6.28 17.77
C PRO A 7 -10.00 -5.98 16.26
N VAL A 8 -9.22 -5.01 15.87
CA VAL A 8 -8.83 -4.81 14.47
C VAL A 8 -7.53 -5.56 14.22
N VAL A 9 -7.51 -6.47 13.25
CA VAL A 9 -6.29 -7.21 12.89
C VAL A 9 -5.64 -6.54 11.68
N LEU A 10 -4.40 -6.14 11.83
CA LEU A 10 -3.57 -5.59 10.77
C LEU A 10 -2.55 -6.63 10.30
N ILE A 11 -2.53 -6.93 9.00
CA ILE A 11 -1.60 -7.89 8.41
C ILE A 11 -0.81 -7.19 7.31
N ALA A 12 0.45 -6.91 7.57
CA ALA A 12 1.36 -6.33 6.60
C ALA A 12 2.44 -7.34 6.19
N GLY A 13 3.08 -7.06 5.07
CA GLY A 13 4.18 -7.86 4.55
C GLY A 13 4.49 -7.54 3.10
N PRO A 14 5.66 -7.93 2.60
CA PRO A 14 6.01 -7.71 1.21
C PRO A 14 5.07 -8.47 0.26
N THR A 15 5.06 -8.06 -1.00
CA THR A 15 4.34 -8.85 -2.02
C THR A 15 4.87 -10.28 -2.04
N ALA A 16 4.01 -11.26 -2.31
CA ALA A 16 4.30 -12.70 -2.27
C ALA A 16 4.65 -13.31 -0.89
N SER A 17 4.39 -12.59 0.23
CA SER A 17 4.65 -13.11 1.59
C SER A 17 3.63 -14.15 2.09
N GLY A 18 2.47 -14.30 1.44
CA GLY A 18 1.38 -15.15 1.92
C GLY A 18 0.36 -14.45 2.82
N LYS A 19 0.46 -13.12 2.97
CA LYS A 19 -0.44 -12.32 3.82
C LYS A 19 -1.92 -12.48 3.52
N SER A 20 -2.30 -12.61 2.22
CA SER A 20 -3.71 -12.77 1.83
C SER A 20 -4.29 -14.09 2.30
N ALA A 21 -3.52 -15.18 2.22
CA ALA A 21 -3.93 -16.49 2.73
C ALA A 21 -4.08 -16.48 4.27
N LEU A 22 -3.18 -15.77 4.98
CA LEU A 22 -3.32 -15.58 6.43
C LEU A 22 -4.56 -14.74 6.77
N ALA A 23 -4.82 -13.66 6.03
CA ALA A 23 -6.00 -12.81 6.25
C ALA A 23 -7.30 -13.61 6.06
N LEU A 24 -7.36 -14.44 5.02
CA LEU A 24 -8.48 -15.31 4.75
C LEU A 24 -8.68 -16.33 5.89
N ALA A 25 -7.62 -16.97 6.35
CA ALA A 25 -7.67 -17.94 7.45
C ALA A 25 -8.16 -17.29 8.76
N ILE A 26 -7.67 -16.09 9.09
CA ILE A 26 -8.15 -15.34 10.26
C ILE A 26 -9.61 -14.92 10.09
N ALA A 27 -10.01 -14.43 8.92
CA ALA A 27 -11.39 -14.06 8.67
C ALA A 27 -12.35 -15.24 8.77
N HIS A 28 -11.93 -16.45 8.36
CA HIS A 28 -12.70 -17.67 8.58
C HIS A 28 -12.84 -18.02 10.06
N GLU A 29 -11.73 -18.04 10.79
CA GLU A 29 -11.69 -18.46 12.20
C GLU A 29 -12.48 -17.53 13.12
N PHE A 30 -12.48 -16.23 12.82
CA PHE A 30 -13.04 -15.20 13.70
C PHE A 30 -14.27 -14.49 13.11
N ALA A 31 -14.92 -15.06 12.09
CA ALA A 31 -16.07 -14.47 11.39
C ALA A 31 -15.80 -13.00 10.96
N GLY A 32 -14.62 -12.78 10.35
CA GLY A 32 -14.15 -11.46 9.94
C GLY A 32 -14.49 -11.08 8.51
N GLN A 33 -14.15 -9.85 8.15
CA GLN A 33 -14.11 -9.34 6.79
C GLN A 33 -12.70 -8.92 6.41
N VAL A 34 -12.28 -9.19 5.18
CA VAL A 34 -10.97 -8.82 4.66
C VAL A 34 -11.05 -7.42 4.04
N ILE A 35 -10.19 -6.51 4.47
CA ILE A 35 -10.17 -5.12 4.01
C ILE A 35 -8.81 -4.85 3.34
N ASN A 36 -8.85 -4.39 2.09
CA ASN A 36 -7.65 -4.13 1.32
C ASN A 36 -6.84 -2.92 1.84
N ALA A 37 -5.53 -3.11 1.99
CA ALA A 37 -4.54 -2.07 2.24
C ALA A 37 -3.38 -2.12 1.22
N ASP A 38 -3.69 -2.41 -0.04
CA ASP A 38 -2.75 -2.37 -1.17
C ASP A 38 -3.23 -1.36 -2.21
N ALA A 39 -2.35 -0.41 -2.57
CA ALA A 39 -2.70 0.70 -3.45
C ALA A 39 -2.95 0.31 -4.92
N MET A 40 -2.51 -0.88 -5.35
CA MET A 40 -2.75 -1.34 -6.72
C MET A 40 -4.00 -2.22 -6.82
N GLN A 41 -4.34 -2.95 -5.77
CA GLN A 41 -5.51 -3.83 -5.74
C GLN A 41 -6.85 -3.09 -5.62
N VAL A 42 -6.84 -1.76 -5.50
CA VAL A 42 -8.05 -0.93 -5.51
C VAL A 42 -8.62 -0.77 -6.92
N TYR A 43 -7.79 -0.88 -7.97
CA TYR A 43 -8.20 -0.65 -9.35
C TYR A 43 -8.98 -1.83 -9.93
N ASP A 44 -10.14 -1.54 -10.53
CA ASP A 44 -11.07 -2.54 -11.06
C ASP A 44 -10.48 -3.34 -12.24
N VAL A 45 -9.68 -2.71 -13.08
CA VAL A 45 -9.01 -3.32 -14.25
C VAL A 45 -7.78 -4.16 -13.89
N LEU A 46 -7.19 -4.00 -12.69
CA LEU A 46 -5.98 -4.70 -12.28
C LEU A 46 -6.32 -5.88 -11.37
N GLN A 47 -6.57 -7.03 -11.93
CA GLN A 47 -6.83 -8.29 -11.21
C GLN A 47 -5.57 -9.15 -11.14
N VAL A 48 -5.03 -9.52 -12.29
CA VAL A 48 -3.91 -10.46 -12.41
C VAL A 48 -2.60 -9.78 -12.04
N LEU A 49 -2.26 -8.65 -12.66
CA LEU A 49 -0.99 -7.95 -12.45
C LEU A 49 -0.85 -7.38 -11.03
N SER A 50 -1.97 -7.05 -10.37
CA SER A 50 -1.96 -6.66 -8.96
C SER A 50 -1.97 -7.84 -7.98
N ALA A 51 -2.19 -9.06 -8.45
CA ALA A 51 -2.49 -10.24 -7.63
C ALA A 51 -3.68 -9.99 -6.67
N ARG A 52 -4.71 -9.29 -7.13
CA ARG A 52 -5.95 -9.10 -6.41
C ARG A 52 -6.69 -10.44 -6.31
N PRO A 53 -7.23 -10.82 -5.13
CA PRO A 53 -7.95 -12.08 -4.99
C PRO A 53 -9.14 -12.16 -5.96
N SER A 54 -9.28 -13.30 -6.61
CA SER A 54 -10.45 -13.61 -7.42
C SER A 54 -11.65 -14.00 -6.54
N VAL A 55 -12.85 -14.02 -7.11
CA VAL A 55 -14.05 -14.45 -6.36
C VAL A 55 -13.90 -15.85 -5.74
N PRO A 56 -13.34 -16.86 -6.43
CA PRO A 56 -13.02 -18.15 -5.81
C PRO A 56 -12.03 -18.05 -4.64
N ASP A 57 -11.00 -17.20 -4.76
CA ASP A 57 -10.00 -17.00 -3.69
C ASP A 57 -10.60 -16.38 -2.43
N MET A 58 -11.69 -15.64 -2.55
CA MET A 58 -12.39 -15.01 -1.42
C MET A 58 -13.21 -16.02 -0.58
N GLN A 59 -13.48 -17.22 -1.09
CA GLN A 59 -14.17 -18.32 -0.41
C GLN A 59 -15.48 -17.92 0.29
N GLY A 60 -16.22 -17.01 -0.32
CA GLY A 60 -17.50 -16.52 0.21
C GLY A 60 -17.41 -15.52 1.36
N LEU A 61 -16.20 -15.17 1.82
CA LEU A 61 -16.02 -14.14 2.85
C LEU A 61 -16.09 -12.72 2.27
N PRO A 62 -16.59 -11.74 3.03
CA PRO A 62 -16.59 -10.35 2.60
C PRO A 62 -15.17 -9.83 2.38
N HIS A 63 -14.92 -9.32 1.18
CA HIS A 63 -13.70 -8.63 0.79
C HIS A 63 -14.06 -7.23 0.32
N VAL A 64 -13.51 -6.22 0.96
CA VAL A 64 -13.87 -4.82 0.68
C VAL A 64 -12.65 -3.98 0.31
N LEU A 65 -12.87 -2.90 -0.42
CA LEU A 65 -11.86 -2.02 -1.01
C LEU A 65 -10.95 -2.70 -2.04
N TYR A 66 -11.45 -3.74 -2.71
CA TYR A 66 -10.80 -4.38 -3.84
C TYR A 66 -11.53 -3.99 -5.14
N GLY A 67 -10.80 -3.57 -6.17
CA GLY A 67 -11.34 -3.33 -7.51
C GLY A 67 -12.55 -2.39 -7.54
N HIS A 68 -12.51 -1.31 -6.79
CA HIS A 68 -13.63 -0.36 -6.66
C HIS A 68 -13.32 1.02 -7.24
N VAL A 69 -12.11 1.21 -7.78
CA VAL A 69 -11.64 2.48 -8.33
C VAL A 69 -11.40 2.33 -9.83
N PRO A 70 -11.98 3.19 -10.67
CA PRO A 70 -11.66 3.23 -12.09
C PRO A 70 -10.19 3.60 -12.33
N PRO A 71 -9.53 3.07 -13.39
CA PRO A 71 -8.10 3.33 -13.64
C PRO A 71 -7.81 4.78 -14.02
N ALA A 72 -8.82 5.54 -14.48
CA ALA A 72 -8.72 6.97 -14.79
C ALA A 72 -8.66 7.85 -13.55
N GLU A 73 -8.94 7.31 -12.37
CA GLU A 73 -8.93 8.06 -11.12
C GLU A 73 -7.63 7.83 -10.33
N ALA A 74 -7.08 8.91 -9.77
CA ALA A 74 -5.95 8.83 -8.85
C ALA A 74 -6.45 8.56 -7.43
N TYR A 75 -6.32 7.32 -6.96
CA TYR A 75 -6.70 6.97 -5.59
C TYR A 75 -5.55 7.23 -4.62
N SER A 76 -5.82 8.02 -3.60
CA SER A 76 -4.83 8.48 -2.62
C SER A 76 -5.00 7.78 -1.26
N VAL A 77 -3.98 7.90 -0.40
CA VAL A 77 -4.09 7.48 1.01
C VAL A 77 -5.25 8.19 1.73
N ALA A 78 -5.57 9.43 1.38
CA ALA A 78 -6.70 10.17 1.94
C ALA A 78 -8.03 9.55 1.52
N GLY A 79 -8.17 9.15 0.26
CA GLY A 79 -9.31 8.38 -0.24
C GLY A 79 -9.50 7.09 0.55
N TRP A 80 -8.42 6.33 0.71
CA TRP A 80 -8.45 5.07 1.47
C TRP A 80 -8.84 5.29 2.94
N VAL A 81 -8.29 6.31 3.60
CA VAL A 81 -8.65 6.67 4.99
C VAL A 81 -10.13 7.04 5.11
N LYS A 82 -10.67 7.78 4.14
CA LYS A 82 -12.10 8.13 4.08
C LYS A 82 -12.98 6.89 3.96
N ASP A 83 -12.59 5.94 3.11
CA ASP A 83 -13.41 4.75 2.86
C ASP A 83 -13.31 3.73 4.00
N ILE A 84 -12.13 3.47 4.55
CA ILE A 84 -12.00 2.58 5.70
C ILE A 84 -12.67 3.16 6.95
N ARG A 85 -12.71 4.48 7.14
CA ARG A 85 -13.45 5.14 8.22
C ARG A 85 -14.93 4.80 8.17
N LYS A 86 -15.55 4.80 6.97
CA LYS A 86 -16.95 4.41 6.78
C LYS A 86 -17.19 2.95 7.15
N ILE A 87 -16.27 2.06 6.76
CA ILE A 87 -16.36 0.63 7.07
C ILE A 87 -16.25 0.40 8.59
N LEU A 88 -15.25 1.00 9.23
CA LEU A 88 -15.02 0.84 10.66
C LEU A 88 -16.07 1.54 11.55
N ALA A 89 -16.86 2.47 11.02
CA ALA A 89 -17.96 3.10 11.72
C ALA A 89 -19.23 2.23 11.74
N GLN A 90 -19.31 1.22 10.89
CA GLN A 90 -20.43 0.31 10.83
C GLN A 90 -20.24 -0.87 11.79
N GLN A 91 -21.32 -1.34 12.40
CA GLN A 91 -21.31 -2.63 13.09
C GLN A 91 -21.21 -3.74 12.05
N GLY A 92 -20.27 -4.65 12.21
CA GLY A 92 -20.02 -5.68 11.21
C GLY A 92 -19.05 -6.76 11.67
N PRO A 93 -18.62 -7.63 10.75
CA PRO A 93 -17.63 -8.65 11.01
C PRO A 93 -16.29 -8.06 11.48
N MET A 94 -15.48 -8.87 12.19
CA MET A 94 -14.15 -8.45 12.68
C MET A 94 -13.28 -7.91 11.53
N PRO A 95 -12.75 -6.68 11.61
CA PRO A 95 -11.94 -6.11 10.54
C PRO A 95 -10.55 -6.77 10.46
N VAL A 96 -10.21 -7.36 9.31
CA VAL A 96 -8.89 -7.91 8.98
C VAL A 96 -8.30 -7.09 7.84
N ILE A 97 -7.49 -6.10 8.17
CA ILE A 97 -6.89 -5.16 7.21
C ILE A 97 -5.58 -5.76 6.70
N VAL A 98 -5.48 -6.02 5.40
CA VAL A 98 -4.34 -6.71 4.80
C VAL A 98 -3.77 -5.97 3.60
N GLY A 99 -2.45 -5.83 3.54
CA GLY A 99 -1.83 -5.20 2.37
C GLY A 99 -0.32 -5.04 2.45
N GLY A 100 0.23 -4.43 1.40
CA GLY A 100 1.66 -4.11 1.28
C GLY A 100 1.98 -2.63 1.33
N THR A 101 0.97 -1.74 1.40
CA THR A 101 1.14 -0.30 1.39
C THR A 101 1.32 0.24 2.80
N GLY A 102 2.57 0.33 3.26
CA GLY A 102 2.88 0.75 4.64
C GLY A 102 2.27 2.10 5.02
N LEU A 103 2.18 3.04 4.06
CA LEU A 103 1.56 4.35 4.30
C LEU A 103 0.08 4.24 4.72
N TYR A 104 -0.67 3.24 4.22
CA TYR A 104 -2.06 3.02 4.62
C TYR A 104 -2.16 2.61 6.09
N PHE A 105 -1.31 1.69 6.53
CA PHE A 105 -1.25 1.29 7.93
C PHE A 105 -0.83 2.45 8.84
N MET A 106 0.20 3.21 8.43
CA MET A 106 0.62 4.39 9.18
C MET A 106 -0.52 5.42 9.31
N ALA A 107 -1.24 5.70 8.22
CA ALA A 107 -2.37 6.62 8.23
C ALA A 107 -3.52 6.12 9.13
N ALA A 108 -3.78 4.81 9.18
CA ALA A 108 -4.80 4.24 10.06
C ALA A 108 -4.41 4.35 11.55
N GLU A 109 -3.14 4.10 11.88
CA GLU A 109 -2.66 4.05 13.27
C GLU A 109 -2.26 5.42 13.83
N GLN A 110 -1.66 6.28 13.00
CA GLN A 110 -1.08 7.55 13.41
C GLN A 110 -1.89 8.76 12.92
N GLY A 111 -2.90 8.52 12.08
CA GLY A 111 -3.65 9.57 11.42
C GLY A 111 -2.98 10.04 10.12
N LEU A 112 -3.73 10.74 9.31
CA LEU A 112 -3.29 11.39 8.09
C LEU A 112 -3.47 12.89 8.23
N ALA A 113 -2.43 13.65 7.95
CA ALA A 113 -2.47 15.10 7.93
C ALA A 113 -3.47 15.58 6.87
N GLU A 114 -4.51 16.27 7.29
CA GLU A 114 -5.48 16.92 6.40
C GLU A 114 -4.89 18.25 5.92
N VAL A 115 -4.04 18.14 4.90
CA VAL A 115 -3.40 19.31 4.29
C VAL A 115 -4.23 19.73 3.07
N PRO A 116 -4.59 21.01 2.94
CA PRO A 116 -5.24 21.53 1.75
C PRO A 116 -4.47 21.18 0.47
N GLU A 117 -5.18 20.95 -0.62
CA GLU A 117 -4.51 20.75 -1.91
C GLU A 117 -3.78 22.03 -2.33
N PRO A 118 -2.49 21.96 -2.67
CA PRO A 118 -1.77 23.12 -3.15
C PRO A 118 -2.29 23.55 -4.52
N ASP A 119 -2.22 24.85 -4.78
CA ASP A 119 -2.51 25.40 -6.10
C ASP A 119 -1.67 24.66 -7.16
N PRO A 120 -2.27 24.28 -8.31
CA PRO A 120 -1.55 23.64 -9.41
C PRO A 120 -0.29 24.37 -9.85
N ALA A 121 -0.29 25.70 -9.81
CA ALA A 121 0.89 26.50 -10.16
C ALA A 121 2.02 26.33 -9.14
N ILE A 122 1.70 26.32 -7.83
CA ILE A 122 2.66 26.06 -6.75
C ILE A 122 3.26 24.66 -6.92
N ARG A 123 2.40 23.66 -7.17
CA ARG A 123 2.83 22.28 -7.42
C ARG A 123 3.75 22.18 -8.63
N ALA A 124 3.42 22.80 -9.74
CA ALA A 124 4.24 22.80 -10.95
C ALA A 124 5.59 23.48 -10.72
N HIS A 125 5.62 24.61 -9.98
CA HIS A 125 6.84 25.34 -9.64
C HIS A 125 7.83 24.45 -8.89
N TYR A 126 7.40 23.77 -7.81
CA TYR A 126 8.33 22.98 -6.99
C TYR A 126 8.73 21.66 -7.63
N ARG A 127 7.87 21.02 -8.43
CA ARG A 127 8.17 19.74 -9.08
C ARG A 127 9.23 19.78 -10.17
N GLN A 128 9.52 20.94 -10.71
CA GLN A 128 10.53 21.13 -11.76
C GLN A 128 11.93 21.40 -11.21
N ARG A 129 12.06 21.58 -9.91
CA ARG A 129 13.32 21.99 -9.28
C ARG A 129 14.17 20.79 -8.83
N SER A 130 15.49 21.02 -8.76
CA SER A 130 16.44 20.03 -8.25
C SER A 130 16.28 19.81 -6.73
N ALA A 131 16.64 18.63 -6.24
CA ALA A 131 16.61 18.33 -4.81
C ALA A 131 17.45 19.30 -3.99
N GLU A 132 18.63 19.68 -4.47
CA GLU A 132 19.52 20.65 -3.83
C GLU A 132 18.83 22.01 -3.64
N SER A 133 18.27 22.57 -4.71
CA SER A 133 17.56 23.85 -4.67
C SER A 133 16.35 23.82 -3.74
N LEU A 134 15.60 22.70 -3.72
CA LEU A 134 14.47 22.52 -2.81
C LEU A 134 14.93 22.44 -1.34
N TYR A 135 16.01 21.72 -1.08
CA TYR A 135 16.55 21.55 0.27
C TYR A 135 17.07 22.88 0.82
N GLU A 136 17.81 23.65 0.03
CA GLU A 136 18.30 24.97 0.43
C GLU A 136 17.18 25.96 0.76
N GLU A 137 16.11 25.96 -0.04
CA GLU A 137 14.95 26.82 0.22
C GLU A 137 14.21 26.36 1.47
N LEU A 138 13.96 25.04 1.62
CA LEU A 138 13.30 24.53 2.80
C LEU A 138 14.11 24.82 4.07
N LEU A 139 15.44 24.68 4.02
CA LEU A 139 16.32 24.98 5.15
C LEU A 139 16.21 26.47 5.60
N LYS A 140 16.02 27.39 4.65
CA LYS A 140 15.85 28.83 4.95
C LYS A 140 14.47 29.14 5.53
N ARG A 141 13.42 28.42 5.11
CA ARG A 141 12.02 28.74 5.45
C ARG A 141 11.47 27.88 6.60
N ASP A 142 11.95 26.64 6.73
CA ASP A 142 11.55 25.67 7.75
C ASP A 142 12.72 24.69 8.01
N ALA A 143 13.70 25.18 8.78
CA ALA A 143 14.91 24.41 9.10
C ALA A 143 14.57 23.10 9.84
N ALA A 144 13.57 23.12 10.73
CA ALA A 144 13.16 21.95 11.50
C ALA A 144 12.59 20.83 10.60
N GLU A 145 11.82 21.18 9.57
CA GLU A 145 11.33 20.20 8.61
C GLU A 145 12.43 19.73 7.66
N ALA A 146 13.34 20.63 7.25
CA ALA A 146 14.48 20.29 6.39
C ALA A 146 15.40 19.24 7.05
N GLU A 147 15.68 19.37 8.35
CA GLU A 147 16.51 18.40 9.10
C GLU A 147 15.90 17.00 9.17
N ARG A 148 14.57 16.89 9.10
CA ARG A 148 13.84 15.61 9.11
C ARG A 148 13.86 14.88 7.78
N LEU A 149 14.13 15.60 6.69
CA LEU A 149 14.09 15.09 5.32
C LEU A 149 15.51 14.84 4.78
N ARG A 150 15.62 13.86 3.88
CA ARG A 150 16.87 13.65 3.17
C ARG A 150 17.05 14.71 2.11
N PRO A 151 18.24 15.34 1.98
CA PRO A 151 18.51 16.35 0.96
C PRO A 151 18.27 15.87 -0.48
N SER A 152 18.31 14.55 -0.74
CA SER A 152 18.07 13.93 -2.05
C SER A 152 16.61 13.52 -2.31
N ASP A 153 15.70 13.71 -1.34
CA ASP A 153 14.28 13.28 -1.47
C ASP A 153 13.44 14.41 -2.08
N THR A 154 13.58 14.59 -3.39
CA THR A 154 12.89 15.65 -4.15
C THR A 154 11.38 15.66 -3.90
N GLN A 155 10.75 14.49 -3.82
CA GLN A 155 9.30 14.40 -3.66
C GLN A 155 8.84 14.94 -2.29
N ARG A 156 9.54 14.60 -1.21
CA ARG A 156 9.21 15.07 0.12
C ARG A 156 9.58 16.54 0.33
N LEU A 157 10.69 16.97 -0.23
CA LEU A 157 11.11 18.39 -0.20
C LEU A 157 10.10 19.27 -0.94
N SER A 158 9.70 18.88 -2.18
CA SER A 158 8.63 19.57 -2.92
C SER A 158 7.35 19.63 -2.10
N ARG A 159 6.92 18.51 -1.52
CA ARG A 159 5.67 18.47 -0.75
C ARG A 159 5.71 19.38 0.48
N ALA A 160 6.82 19.43 1.20
CA ALA A 160 6.99 20.31 2.36
C ALA A 160 6.88 21.78 1.95
N LEU A 161 7.54 22.19 0.85
CA LEU A 161 7.47 23.55 0.32
C LEU A 161 6.08 23.90 -0.25
N GLU A 162 5.43 22.96 -0.99
CA GLU A 162 4.06 23.11 -1.47
C GLU A 162 3.11 23.46 -0.32
N VAL A 163 3.23 22.72 0.80
CA VAL A 163 2.39 22.93 1.99
C VAL A 163 2.69 24.25 2.66
N LEU A 164 3.96 24.54 2.88
CA LEU A 164 4.40 25.77 3.52
C LEU A 164 3.96 27.02 2.71
N GLU A 165 4.10 26.97 1.38
CA GLU A 165 3.68 28.04 0.48
C GLU A 165 2.17 28.24 0.48
N SER A 166 1.41 27.14 0.43
CA SER A 166 -0.05 27.19 0.32
C SER A 166 -0.75 27.55 1.63
N THR A 167 -0.13 27.26 2.77
CA THR A 167 -0.82 27.34 4.08
C THR A 167 -0.11 28.25 5.10
N GLY A 168 1.15 28.61 4.86
CA GLY A 168 2.00 29.31 5.84
C GLY A 168 2.40 28.45 7.04
N ARG A 169 2.09 27.12 7.04
CA ARG A 169 2.36 26.22 8.16
C ARG A 169 3.26 25.05 7.71
N SER A 170 4.07 24.55 8.64
CA SER A 170 4.91 23.37 8.39
C SER A 170 4.06 22.09 8.15
N LEU A 171 4.51 21.24 7.25
CA LEU A 171 3.93 19.90 7.08
C LEU A 171 3.98 19.11 8.40
N GLY A 172 5.04 19.30 9.20
CA GLY A 172 5.18 18.67 10.51
C GLY A 172 4.11 19.08 11.51
N ASP A 173 3.58 20.32 11.43
CA ASP A 173 2.46 20.75 12.28
C ASP A 173 1.19 19.97 11.98
N PHE A 174 0.84 19.87 10.69
CA PHE A 174 -0.31 19.07 10.27
C PHE A 174 -0.17 17.60 10.66
N GLN A 175 1.04 17.03 10.58
CA GLN A 175 1.29 15.64 11.00
C GLN A 175 1.09 15.44 12.50
N ARG A 176 1.52 16.40 13.34
CA ARG A 176 1.29 16.33 14.80
C ARG A 176 -0.19 16.40 15.16
N GLU A 177 -0.95 17.25 14.50
CA GLU A 177 -2.39 17.35 14.69
C GLU A 177 -3.14 16.08 14.25
N ALA A 178 -2.67 15.42 13.18
CA ALA A 178 -3.27 14.20 12.64
C ALA A 178 -3.33 13.05 13.66
N HIS A 179 -2.34 12.94 14.55
CA HIS A 179 -2.32 11.89 15.59
C HIS A 179 -3.54 11.92 16.52
N ALA A 180 -4.14 13.09 16.73
CA ALA A 180 -5.34 13.21 17.55
C ALA A 180 -6.56 12.48 16.94
N HIS A 181 -6.58 12.33 15.61
CA HIS A 181 -7.68 11.81 14.80
C HIS A 181 -7.37 10.48 14.12
N ALA A 182 -6.39 9.72 14.64
CA ALA A 182 -6.05 8.40 14.11
C ALA A 182 -7.25 7.44 14.18
N LEU A 183 -7.50 6.70 13.10
CA LEU A 183 -8.68 5.84 12.93
C LEU A 183 -8.76 4.72 13.97
N LEU A 184 -7.60 4.21 14.39
CA LEU A 184 -7.50 3.08 15.31
C LEU A 184 -7.23 3.50 16.75
N LYS A 185 -7.27 4.82 17.05
CA LYS A 185 -7.09 5.34 18.41
C LYS A 185 -8.19 4.83 19.33
N GLY A 186 -7.78 4.25 20.46
CA GLY A 186 -8.70 3.67 21.44
C GLY A 186 -9.24 2.28 21.08
N ARG A 187 -8.94 1.74 19.89
CA ARG A 187 -9.30 0.38 19.50
C ARG A 187 -8.23 -0.61 19.91
N ARG A 188 -8.63 -1.83 20.22
CA ARG A 188 -7.71 -2.95 20.37
C ARG A 188 -7.19 -3.36 18.99
N VAL A 189 -5.87 -3.28 18.77
CA VAL A 189 -5.24 -3.54 17.47
C VAL A 189 -4.21 -4.65 17.61
N ILE A 190 -4.36 -5.68 16.78
CA ILE A 190 -3.41 -6.79 16.66
C ILE A 190 -2.60 -6.58 15.38
N ARG A 191 -1.29 -6.54 15.49
CA ARG A 191 -0.36 -6.15 14.43
C ARG A 191 0.53 -7.32 14.05
N ILE A 192 0.44 -7.77 12.81
CA ILE A 192 1.17 -8.94 12.31
C ILE A 192 1.94 -8.52 11.05
N TYR A 193 3.23 -8.78 11.02
CA TYR A 193 4.07 -8.58 9.85
C TYR A 193 4.66 -9.90 9.38
N LEU A 194 4.35 -10.32 8.15
CA LEU A 194 4.92 -11.53 7.54
C LEU A 194 6.16 -11.16 6.74
N GLU A 195 7.32 -11.72 7.13
CA GLU A 195 8.60 -11.54 6.43
C GLU A 195 9.24 -12.90 6.13
N PRO A 196 8.87 -13.58 5.02
CA PRO A 196 9.51 -14.82 4.64
C PRO A 196 11.00 -14.62 4.34
N PRO A 197 11.84 -15.66 4.45
CA PRO A 197 13.23 -15.63 4.01
C PRO A 197 13.36 -15.08 2.59
N ARG A 198 14.36 -14.24 2.37
CA ARG A 198 14.49 -13.42 1.15
C ARG A 198 14.59 -14.24 -0.13
N ASP A 199 15.32 -15.35 -0.09
CA ASP A 199 15.48 -16.28 -1.20
C ASP A 199 14.16 -16.92 -1.62
N GLN A 200 13.38 -17.38 -0.65
CA GLN A 200 12.05 -17.94 -0.88
C GLN A 200 11.08 -16.87 -1.43
N LEU A 201 11.12 -15.66 -0.87
CA LEU A 201 10.31 -14.54 -1.33
C LEU A 201 10.62 -14.21 -2.80
N TYR A 202 11.90 -14.14 -3.17
CA TYR A 202 12.31 -13.80 -4.52
C TYR A 202 11.98 -14.89 -5.53
N SER A 203 12.13 -16.16 -5.17
CA SER A 203 11.70 -17.29 -5.98
C SER A 203 10.20 -17.22 -6.30
N ARG A 204 9.38 -16.93 -5.28
CA ARG A 204 7.92 -16.78 -5.44
C ARG A 204 7.54 -15.57 -6.29
N ILE A 205 8.22 -14.45 -6.12
CA ILE A 205 8.01 -13.26 -6.94
C ILE A 205 8.22 -13.60 -8.40
N ASN A 206 9.33 -14.28 -8.72
CA ASN A 206 9.66 -14.64 -10.09
C ASN A 206 8.62 -15.60 -10.67
N MET A 207 8.37 -16.71 -9.99
CA MET A 207 7.38 -17.72 -10.43
C MET A 207 5.99 -17.10 -10.63
N ARG A 208 5.54 -16.25 -9.71
CA ARG A 208 4.22 -15.62 -9.81
C ARG A 208 4.12 -14.68 -11.01
N PHE A 209 5.17 -13.91 -11.33
CA PHE A 209 5.11 -13.03 -12.50
C PHE A 209 5.07 -13.83 -13.80
N SER A 210 5.86 -14.91 -13.91
CA SER A 210 5.77 -15.83 -15.05
C SER A 210 4.35 -16.40 -15.23
N GLN A 211 3.71 -16.78 -14.12
CA GLN A 211 2.31 -17.23 -14.14
C GLN A 211 1.33 -16.13 -14.58
N MET A 212 1.51 -14.90 -14.10
CA MET A 212 0.67 -13.76 -14.49
C MET A 212 0.67 -13.53 -16.01
N LEU A 213 1.81 -13.67 -16.68
CA LEU A 213 1.91 -13.54 -18.14
C LEU A 213 1.06 -14.57 -18.88
N THR A 214 0.90 -15.77 -18.33
CA THR A 214 0.13 -16.87 -18.95
C THR A 214 -1.31 -16.98 -18.47
N GLN A 215 -1.67 -16.24 -17.42
CA GLN A 215 -2.98 -16.31 -16.77
C GLN A 215 -3.80 -15.02 -16.95
N GLY A 216 -3.60 -14.31 -18.06
CA GLY A 216 -4.40 -13.13 -18.40
C GLY A 216 -3.74 -11.78 -18.12
N GLY A 217 -2.51 -11.74 -17.60
CA GLY A 217 -1.82 -10.47 -17.31
C GLY A 217 -1.46 -9.67 -18.56
N MET A 218 -1.20 -10.34 -19.69
CA MET A 218 -0.95 -9.66 -20.96
C MET A 218 -2.23 -9.01 -21.50
N GLU A 219 -3.33 -9.74 -21.47
CA GLU A 219 -4.65 -9.27 -21.89
C GLU A 219 -5.12 -8.10 -21.02
N GLU A 220 -4.95 -8.22 -19.69
CA GLU A 220 -5.28 -7.16 -18.72
C GLU A 220 -4.50 -5.87 -19.01
N ALA A 221 -3.20 -5.96 -19.26
CA ALA A 221 -2.39 -4.81 -19.63
C ALA A 221 -2.82 -4.21 -20.98
N GLN A 222 -3.14 -5.05 -21.97
CA GLN A 222 -3.58 -4.59 -23.29
C GLN A 222 -4.91 -3.83 -23.20
N GLU A 223 -5.87 -4.34 -22.42
CA GLU A 223 -7.16 -3.65 -22.20
C GLU A 223 -6.98 -2.32 -21.47
N LEU A 224 -6.12 -2.27 -20.46
CA LEU A 224 -5.80 -1.01 -19.77
C LEU A 224 -5.16 0.00 -20.72
N LEU A 225 -4.22 -0.41 -21.57
CA LEU A 225 -3.53 0.47 -22.52
C LEU A 225 -4.46 1.01 -23.61
N LYS A 226 -5.47 0.24 -24.03
CA LYS A 226 -6.51 0.70 -25.00
C LYS A 226 -7.32 1.88 -24.49
N LEU A 227 -7.39 2.11 -23.19
CA LEU A 227 -8.09 3.25 -22.60
C LEU A 227 -7.40 4.60 -22.89
N GLY A 228 -6.15 4.60 -23.34
CA GLY A 228 -5.41 5.83 -23.70
C GLY A 228 -5.21 6.80 -22.52
N LEU A 229 -5.11 6.29 -21.31
CA LEU A 229 -5.02 7.09 -20.09
C LEU A 229 -3.64 7.77 -19.96
N ASP A 230 -3.59 8.85 -19.15
CA ASP A 230 -2.35 9.51 -18.80
C ASP A 230 -1.37 8.51 -18.14
N PRO A 231 -0.17 8.32 -18.71
CA PRO A 231 0.86 7.45 -18.11
C PRO A 231 1.26 7.79 -16.67
N GLN A 232 0.93 9.00 -16.21
CA GLN A 232 1.20 9.43 -14.84
C GLN A 232 0.18 8.89 -13.82
N LEU A 233 -0.97 8.39 -14.26
CA LEU A 233 -1.96 7.78 -13.37
C LEU A 233 -1.39 6.56 -12.62
N PRO A 234 -1.78 6.34 -11.36
CA PRO A 234 -1.23 5.23 -10.57
C PRO A 234 -1.46 3.85 -11.19
N ALA A 235 -2.63 3.58 -11.79
CA ALA A 235 -2.93 2.31 -12.45
C ALA A 235 -1.95 2.01 -13.59
N MET A 236 -1.55 3.05 -14.37
CA MET A 236 -0.60 2.92 -15.48
C MET A 236 0.85 2.64 -15.01
N LYS A 237 1.14 2.83 -13.72
CA LYS A 237 2.45 2.56 -13.09
C LYS A 237 2.50 1.23 -12.36
N ALA A 238 1.45 0.42 -12.42
CA ALA A 238 1.46 -0.93 -11.85
C ALA A 238 2.58 -1.76 -12.51
N ILE A 239 3.35 -2.49 -11.70
CA ILE A 239 4.45 -3.31 -12.22
C ILE A 239 3.89 -4.34 -13.21
N GLY A 240 4.51 -4.42 -14.36
CA GLY A 240 4.06 -5.20 -15.51
C GLY A 240 3.41 -4.34 -16.61
N VAL A 241 2.68 -3.27 -16.26
CA VAL A 241 2.01 -2.40 -17.24
C VAL A 241 3.01 -1.64 -18.12
N PRO A 242 3.98 -0.87 -17.60
CA PRO A 242 4.98 -0.19 -18.43
C PRO A 242 5.84 -1.14 -19.25
N GLU A 243 6.20 -2.28 -18.69
CA GLU A 243 7.01 -3.30 -19.35
C GLU A 243 6.25 -3.93 -20.52
N LEU A 244 4.97 -4.30 -20.32
CA LEU A 244 4.11 -4.83 -21.36
C LEU A 244 3.76 -3.78 -22.42
N ALA A 245 3.60 -2.51 -22.04
CA ALA A 245 3.45 -1.42 -23.01
C ALA A 245 4.66 -1.35 -23.96
N SER A 246 5.87 -1.49 -23.47
CA SER A 246 7.09 -1.54 -24.27
C SER A 246 7.13 -2.76 -25.20
N TYR A 247 6.64 -3.91 -24.74
CA TYR A 247 6.49 -5.12 -25.58
C TYR A 247 5.50 -4.91 -26.73
N PHE A 248 4.31 -4.40 -26.43
CA PHE A 248 3.28 -4.16 -27.45
C PHE A 248 3.70 -3.09 -28.46
N ALA A 249 4.57 -2.17 -28.07
CA ALA A 249 5.19 -1.19 -28.97
C ALA A 249 6.37 -1.76 -29.79
N GLY A 250 6.75 -3.03 -29.57
CA GLY A 250 7.88 -3.67 -30.26
C GLY A 250 9.27 -3.25 -29.74
N ASN A 251 9.34 -2.57 -28.59
CA ASN A 251 10.58 -2.07 -28.01
C ASN A 251 11.28 -3.06 -27.05
N MET A 252 10.58 -4.11 -26.62
CA MET A 252 11.11 -5.16 -25.74
C MET A 252 10.63 -6.54 -26.21
N ARG A 253 11.43 -7.56 -26.00
CA ARG A 253 11.03 -8.96 -26.15
C ARG A 253 10.32 -9.41 -24.85
N LEU A 254 9.46 -10.44 -24.95
CA LEU A 254 8.70 -10.94 -23.79
C LEU A 254 9.60 -11.40 -22.63
N GLU A 255 10.74 -12.03 -22.93
CA GLU A 255 11.74 -12.42 -21.92
C GLU A 255 12.32 -11.21 -21.17
N GLU A 256 12.53 -10.10 -21.88
CA GLU A 256 13.03 -8.85 -21.29
C GLU A 256 11.97 -8.22 -20.38
N VAL A 257 10.69 -8.25 -20.77
CA VAL A 257 9.56 -7.83 -19.93
C VAL A 257 9.51 -8.63 -18.64
N GLU A 258 9.58 -9.96 -18.74
CA GLU A 258 9.53 -10.85 -17.58
C GLU A 258 10.66 -10.53 -16.60
N ASN A 259 11.88 -10.44 -17.10
CA ASN A 259 13.05 -10.12 -16.28
C ASN A 259 12.95 -8.74 -15.60
N ALA A 260 12.52 -7.72 -16.35
CA ALA A 260 12.37 -6.35 -15.85
C ALA A 260 11.29 -6.26 -14.77
N ALA A 261 10.12 -6.84 -14.99
CA ALA A 261 9.02 -6.80 -14.04
C ALA A 261 9.31 -7.64 -12.78
N GLN A 262 9.96 -8.80 -12.92
CA GLN A 262 10.46 -9.57 -11.78
C GLN A 262 11.45 -8.75 -10.94
N GLN A 263 12.40 -8.06 -11.58
CA GLN A 263 13.35 -7.20 -10.90
C GLN A 263 12.66 -6.03 -10.21
N ALA A 264 11.73 -5.34 -10.89
CA ALA A 264 10.94 -4.25 -10.32
C ALA A 264 10.15 -4.72 -9.08
N THR A 265 9.56 -5.92 -9.14
CA THR A 265 8.82 -6.54 -8.02
C THR A 265 9.74 -6.88 -6.85
N ARG A 266 10.95 -7.43 -7.10
CA ARG A 266 11.94 -7.67 -6.03
C ARG A 266 12.39 -6.37 -5.37
N HIS A 267 12.61 -5.31 -6.15
CA HIS A 267 12.92 -3.97 -5.61
C HIS A 267 11.75 -3.40 -4.81
N TYR A 268 10.52 -3.60 -5.26
CA TYR A 268 9.33 -3.19 -4.51
C TYR A 268 9.24 -3.93 -3.16
N ALA A 269 9.38 -5.25 -3.15
CA ALA A 269 9.41 -6.05 -1.93
C ALA A 269 10.52 -5.61 -0.96
N LYS A 270 11.73 -5.32 -1.47
CA LYS A 270 12.83 -4.77 -0.67
C LYS A 270 12.47 -3.42 -0.04
N ARG A 271 11.81 -2.53 -0.80
CA ARG A 271 11.33 -1.24 -0.26
C ARG A 271 10.29 -1.44 0.84
N GLN A 272 9.33 -2.37 0.66
CA GLN A 272 8.33 -2.70 1.68
C GLN A 272 8.99 -3.19 2.98
N MET A 273 9.91 -4.14 2.90
CA MET A 273 10.65 -4.65 4.08
C MET A 273 11.48 -3.56 4.78
N THR A 274 12.20 -2.75 3.99
CA THR A 274 13.02 -1.66 4.56
C THR A 274 12.16 -0.61 5.24
N TRP A 275 11.00 -0.31 4.69
CA TRP A 275 10.05 0.63 5.26
C TRP A 275 9.45 0.10 6.55
N ALA A 276 9.01 -1.17 6.56
CA ALA A 276 8.40 -1.81 7.72
C ALA A 276 9.36 -1.87 8.91
N ARG A 277 10.61 -2.26 8.72
CA ARG A 277 11.63 -2.30 9.78
C ARG A 277 11.86 -0.94 10.46
N ARG A 278 11.56 0.16 9.76
CA ARG A 278 11.73 1.52 10.29
C ARG A 278 10.46 2.08 10.94
N ASN A 279 9.30 1.68 10.45
CA ASN A 279 8.04 2.34 10.80
C ASN A 279 7.05 1.42 11.55
N MET A 280 7.30 0.10 11.56
CA MET A 280 6.44 -0.90 12.20
C MET A 280 7.15 -1.59 13.39
N ILE A 281 7.85 -0.82 14.23
CA ILE A 281 8.68 -1.36 15.33
C ILE A 281 7.84 -2.13 16.36
N ALA A 282 6.60 -1.72 16.60
CA ALA A 282 5.69 -2.34 17.56
C ALA A 282 4.89 -3.53 16.99
N TRP A 283 5.18 -3.95 15.76
CA TRP A 283 4.49 -5.06 15.12
C TRP A 283 5.14 -6.40 15.47
N GLU A 284 4.33 -7.46 15.54
CA GLU A 284 4.82 -8.84 15.70
C GLU A 284 5.35 -9.35 14.36
N PHE A 285 6.66 -9.57 14.28
CA PHE A 285 7.33 -10.04 13.07
C PHE A 285 7.40 -11.57 13.07
N HIS A 286 6.73 -12.20 12.11
CA HIS A 286 6.80 -13.62 11.83
C HIS A 286 7.75 -13.87 10.65
N ILE A 287 8.96 -14.36 10.94
CA ILE A 287 9.97 -14.74 9.95
C ILE A 287 9.65 -16.14 9.43
N ALA A 288 8.55 -16.26 8.71
CA ALA A 288 8.13 -17.53 8.18
C ALA A 288 7.19 -17.36 6.98
N GLN A 289 7.11 -18.44 6.21
CA GLN A 289 6.09 -18.59 5.20
C GLN A 289 4.75 -18.94 5.87
N PHE A 290 3.64 -18.43 5.34
CA PHE A 290 2.32 -18.87 5.76
C PHE A 290 2.21 -20.41 5.67
N SER A 291 1.79 -21.04 6.77
CA SER A 291 1.53 -22.47 6.91
C SER A 291 0.42 -22.67 7.95
N GLU A 292 -0.16 -23.86 8.02
CA GLU A 292 -1.16 -24.18 9.05
C GLU A 292 -0.63 -24.04 10.49
N SER A 293 0.64 -24.35 10.71
CA SER A 293 1.26 -24.19 12.04
C SER A 293 1.32 -22.72 12.47
N ILE A 294 1.70 -21.82 11.55
CA ILE A 294 1.71 -20.38 11.80
C ILE A 294 0.29 -19.86 12.02
N SER A 295 -0.70 -20.34 11.28
CA SER A 295 -2.08 -19.94 11.51
C SER A 295 -2.53 -20.26 12.93
N ARG A 296 -2.25 -21.46 13.44
CA ARG A 296 -2.62 -21.86 14.81
C ARG A 296 -1.94 -21.02 15.87
N GLU A 297 -0.67 -20.71 15.67
CA GLU A 297 0.09 -19.84 16.58
C GLU A 297 -0.51 -18.41 16.60
N ILE A 298 -0.80 -17.86 15.42
CA ILE A 298 -1.42 -16.54 15.30
C ILE A 298 -2.85 -16.54 15.85
N PHE A 299 -3.64 -17.59 15.65
CA PHE A 299 -4.98 -17.67 16.25
C PHE A 299 -4.93 -17.70 17.77
N ALA A 300 -3.98 -18.45 18.36
CA ALA A 300 -3.76 -18.43 19.80
C ALA A 300 -3.33 -17.04 20.30
N PHE A 301 -2.45 -16.36 19.55
CA PHE A 301 -2.04 -15.00 19.85
C PHE A 301 -3.21 -14.00 19.80
N ILE A 302 -4.09 -14.10 18.78
CA ILE A 302 -5.28 -13.27 18.66
C ILE A 302 -6.23 -13.52 19.84
N ARG A 303 -6.47 -14.77 20.22
CA ARG A 303 -7.34 -15.12 21.36
C ARG A 303 -6.78 -14.62 22.69
N ASN A 304 -5.47 -14.70 22.89
CA ASN A 304 -4.82 -14.30 24.16
C ASN A 304 -4.70 -12.77 24.30
N LYS A 305 -4.61 -12.04 23.19
CA LYS A 305 -4.65 -10.57 23.17
C LYS A 305 -6.04 -10.01 22.90
N GLY A 306 -6.93 -10.89 22.61
CA GLY A 306 -8.35 -10.68 22.39
C GLY A 306 -9.18 -10.95 23.61
#